data_c332dc7111f6d7731705cb24375a275b
#
_entry.id   c332dc7111f6d7731705cb24375a275b
#
_cell.length_a   1.000
_cell.length_b   1.000
_cell.length_c   1.000
_cell.angle_alpha   90.00
_cell.angle_beta   90.00
_cell.angle_gamma   90.00
#
_symmetry.space_group_name_H-M   'P 1'
#
loop_
_entity.id
_entity.type
_entity.pdbx_description
1 polymer ?
#
loop_
_entity_poly.entity_id
_entity_poly.type
_entity_poly.pdbx_seq_one_letter_code
_entity_poly.pdbx_strand_id
1 'polypeptide(L)'
;MNKAILLLTACGGLIHTMDATAQKQKPNIVIIYTDDMGIGDLSCYNSGWVATPNIDKLASQGLKFNHYYTSSPVSSPSRVGLTTGMFPTEWGINTFLHERKGNADCEQCDYLDSNAPTMAKSLKAAGYATAHIGKWHMGGGRDVDDAPQIPKYGFDEYVTTYEGPDPDPIITASNWIWSEKDSIQRWDRTAYFVDKTLDYLARHKDKPCFVNLWPDDMHDPWIPSSGFYPISESWASRNNFVAVLTQYDKQIGRLMEGLEQLGIRENTLVIFTSDNGALPTFDNARTNGHRGSKNSIYEGGVNMPFIVSWPGTIKAGETDNESVINAVDLYPSLCQIAGAKLIEGFDYSGEDMSQALLGIKEQRRTKDMMWDFGRNKYFNKPQKKQRSPHLGIRRGDWKLLVDSDGKNIELYDIKIDPNETTDLSAKHPELCSELSKKVIDWYFTKRKVRTK
;
A
#
# COMPACT_ATOMS: atom_id res chain seq x y z
N MET A 1 -65.27 68.27 1.51
CA MET A 1 -64.46 67.65 0.49
C MET A 1 -63.05 67.48 1.08
N ASN A 2 -62.76 66.38 1.75
CA ASN A 2 -61.45 66.07 2.35
C ASN A 2 -60.85 64.84 1.62
N LYS A 3 -59.72 65.05 0.96
CA LYS A 3 -58.92 63.99 0.33
C LYS A 3 -57.99 63.41 1.39
N ALA A 4 -58.16 62.17 1.73
CA ALA A 4 -57.20 61.40 2.54
C ALA A 4 -56.07 60.85 1.63
N ILE A 5 -54.84 61.18 1.96
CA ILE A 5 -53.64 60.70 1.30
C ILE A 5 -53.19 59.45 2.08
N LEU A 6 -53.18 58.26 1.41
CA LEU A 6 -52.67 57.00 1.95
C LEU A 6 -51.17 56.91 1.67
N LEU A 7 -50.34 56.92 2.71
CA LEU A 7 -48.93 56.63 2.61
C LEU A 7 -48.71 55.12 2.67
N LEU A 8 -48.24 54.50 1.59
CA LEU A 8 -47.72 53.15 1.58
C LEU A 8 -46.24 53.19 1.99
N THR A 9 -45.90 52.69 3.14
CA THR A 9 -44.53 52.38 3.57
C THR A 9 -44.12 51.02 3.02
N ALA A 10 -43.23 51.01 2.03
CA ALA A 10 -42.59 49.79 1.53
C ALA A 10 -41.43 49.37 2.47
N CYS A 11 -41.67 48.35 3.28
CA CYS A 11 -40.56 47.64 3.98
C CYS A 11 -39.82 46.79 2.99
N GLY A 12 -38.66 47.28 2.51
CA GLY A 12 -37.68 46.49 1.76
C GLY A 12 -36.92 45.55 2.70
N GLY A 13 -37.35 44.27 2.77
CA GLY A 13 -36.58 43.24 3.42
C GLY A 13 -35.35 42.88 2.57
N LEU A 14 -34.16 43.23 3.03
CA LEU A 14 -32.90 42.70 2.50
C LEU A 14 -32.83 41.20 2.85
N ILE A 15 -33.13 40.38 1.86
CA ILE A 15 -32.80 38.93 1.94
C ILE A 15 -31.28 38.86 1.73
N HIS A 16 -30.53 38.73 2.82
CA HIS A 16 -29.15 38.32 2.76
C HIS A 16 -29.16 36.81 2.41
N THR A 17 -28.96 36.52 1.12
CA THR A 17 -28.55 35.19 0.70
C THR A 17 -27.12 34.98 1.23
N MET A 18 -27.00 34.32 2.38
CA MET A 18 -25.73 33.73 2.77
C MET A 18 -25.43 32.63 1.74
N ASP A 19 -24.60 32.93 0.75
CA ASP A 19 -23.85 31.94 0.02
C ASP A 19 -22.90 31.27 1.02
N ALA A 20 -23.42 30.30 1.77
CA ALA A 20 -22.61 29.33 2.45
C ALA A 20 -21.96 28.49 1.33
N THR A 21 -20.79 28.89 0.86
CA THR A 21 -19.89 27.98 0.17
C THR A 21 -19.68 26.85 1.15
N ALA A 22 -20.43 25.75 0.98
CA ALA A 22 -20.28 24.56 1.78
C ALA A 22 -18.80 24.14 1.62
N GLN A 23 -18.02 24.33 2.66
CA GLN A 23 -16.61 23.89 2.67
C GLN A 23 -16.66 22.39 2.39
N LYS A 24 -16.10 21.98 1.24
CA LYS A 24 -16.16 20.58 0.81
C LYS A 24 -15.64 19.71 1.97
N GLN A 25 -16.49 18.85 2.50
CA GLN A 25 -16.16 18.01 3.65
C GLN A 25 -14.94 17.15 3.30
N LYS A 26 -13.94 17.11 4.18
CA LYS A 26 -12.77 16.25 3.99
C LYS A 26 -13.22 14.79 3.89
N PRO A 27 -12.71 14.01 2.92
CA PRO A 27 -13.11 12.62 2.76
C PRO A 27 -12.60 11.74 3.90
N ASN A 28 -13.32 10.67 4.22
CA ASN A 28 -12.68 9.52 4.86
C ASN A 28 -11.71 8.89 3.87
N ILE A 29 -10.63 8.32 4.37
CA ILE A 29 -9.60 7.63 3.59
C ILE A 29 -9.43 6.23 4.16
N VAL A 30 -9.67 5.21 3.36
CA VAL A 30 -9.44 3.81 3.72
C VAL A 30 -8.43 3.22 2.75
N ILE A 31 -7.28 2.77 3.26
CA ILE A 31 -6.24 2.09 2.47
C ILE A 31 -6.31 0.60 2.78
N ILE A 32 -6.79 -0.18 1.82
CA ILE A 32 -6.75 -1.64 1.83
C ILE A 32 -5.39 -2.07 1.27
N TYR A 33 -4.49 -2.52 2.15
CA TYR A 33 -3.12 -2.90 1.79
C TYR A 33 -2.92 -4.39 2.03
N THR A 34 -3.11 -5.16 0.97
CA THR A 34 -3.08 -6.63 1.02
C THR A 34 -1.66 -7.14 1.13
N ASP A 35 -1.47 -8.26 1.81
CA ASP A 35 -0.17 -8.91 2.00
C ASP A 35 0.06 -9.95 0.89
N ASP A 36 1.16 -9.87 0.13
CA ASP A 36 1.56 -10.84 -0.92
C ASP A 36 0.55 -11.05 -2.07
N MET A 37 -0.28 -10.09 -2.40
CA MET A 37 -1.22 -10.21 -3.52
C MET A 37 -0.57 -9.75 -4.83
N GLY A 38 -0.48 -10.64 -5.81
CA GLY A 38 0.02 -10.32 -7.13
C GLY A 38 -1.06 -9.70 -8.04
N ILE A 39 -0.63 -9.01 -9.09
CA ILE A 39 -1.55 -8.45 -10.11
C ILE A 39 -2.38 -9.54 -10.79
N GLY A 40 -1.84 -10.77 -10.93
CA GLY A 40 -2.53 -11.92 -11.50
C GLY A 40 -3.53 -12.59 -10.56
N ASP A 41 -3.66 -12.16 -9.31
CA ASP A 41 -4.65 -12.69 -8.37
C ASP A 41 -6.03 -12.05 -8.53
N LEU A 42 -6.17 -11.03 -9.40
CA LEU A 42 -7.41 -10.28 -9.57
C LEU A 42 -7.97 -10.41 -10.98
N SER A 43 -9.26 -10.77 -11.10
CA SER A 43 -9.93 -10.92 -12.39
C SER A 43 -10.05 -9.60 -13.16
N CYS A 44 -10.15 -8.45 -12.50
CA CYS A 44 -10.14 -7.13 -13.15
C CYS A 44 -8.80 -6.75 -13.81
N TYR A 45 -7.72 -7.50 -13.55
CA TYR A 45 -6.44 -7.40 -14.24
C TYR A 45 -6.22 -8.55 -15.26
N ASN A 46 -7.29 -9.14 -15.72
CA ASN A 46 -7.29 -10.20 -16.75
C ASN A 46 -6.60 -11.50 -16.32
N SER A 47 -6.61 -11.83 -15.03
CA SER A 47 -5.94 -13.05 -14.53
C SER A 47 -6.47 -14.34 -15.17
N GLY A 48 -7.75 -14.41 -15.48
CA GLY A 48 -8.40 -15.52 -16.19
C GLY A 48 -8.49 -16.85 -15.44
N TRP A 49 -7.84 -16.99 -14.26
CA TRP A 49 -7.77 -18.25 -13.50
C TRP A 49 -8.44 -18.20 -12.13
N VAL A 50 -8.80 -17.01 -11.66
CA VAL A 50 -9.54 -16.74 -10.42
C VAL A 50 -10.67 -15.76 -10.68
N ALA A 51 -11.64 -15.68 -9.77
CA ALA A 51 -12.70 -14.71 -9.80
C ALA A 51 -12.70 -13.89 -8.51
N THR A 52 -12.71 -12.56 -8.64
CA THR A 52 -12.74 -11.60 -7.52
C THR A 52 -13.87 -10.58 -7.73
N PRO A 53 -15.16 -11.02 -7.75
CA PRO A 53 -16.27 -10.20 -8.21
C PRO A 53 -16.50 -8.94 -7.38
N ASN A 54 -16.16 -8.94 -6.09
CA ASN A 54 -16.31 -7.75 -5.24
C ASN A 54 -15.20 -6.73 -5.46
N ILE A 55 -13.96 -7.18 -5.66
CA ILE A 55 -12.84 -6.31 -6.04
C ILE A 55 -13.04 -5.80 -7.47
N ASP A 56 -13.56 -6.62 -8.38
CA ASP A 56 -13.93 -6.21 -9.74
C ASP A 56 -15.03 -5.13 -9.71
N LYS A 57 -16.02 -5.27 -8.81
CA LYS A 57 -17.04 -4.23 -8.58
C LYS A 57 -16.41 -2.94 -8.08
N LEU A 58 -15.46 -3.00 -7.13
CA LEU A 58 -14.72 -1.82 -6.66
C LEU A 58 -13.97 -1.15 -7.81
N ALA A 59 -13.29 -1.91 -8.66
CA ALA A 59 -12.60 -1.41 -9.84
C ALA A 59 -13.56 -0.76 -10.85
N SER A 60 -14.73 -1.37 -11.10
CA SER A 60 -15.76 -0.82 -11.98
C SER A 60 -16.43 0.45 -11.44
N GLN A 61 -16.37 0.68 -10.14
CA GLN A 61 -16.87 1.87 -9.45
C GLN A 61 -15.78 2.91 -9.19
N GLY A 62 -14.60 2.75 -9.75
CA GLY A 62 -13.45 3.61 -9.53
C GLY A 62 -12.54 3.72 -10.75
N LEU A 63 -11.28 4.00 -10.47
CA LEU A 63 -10.19 4.13 -11.42
C LEU A 63 -9.14 3.05 -11.12
N LYS A 64 -8.82 2.25 -12.12
CA LYS A 64 -7.79 1.22 -12.08
C LYS A 64 -6.52 1.73 -12.74
N PHE A 65 -5.35 1.47 -12.15
CA PHE A 65 -4.04 1.84 -12.69
C PHE A 65 -3.25 0.61 -13.08
N ASN A 66 -2.53 0.68 -14.21
CA ASN A 66 -1.66 -0.39 -14.68
C ASN A 66 -0.19 -0.21 -14.27
N HIS A 67 0.19 0.96 -13.78
CA HIS A 67 1.58 1.27 -13.40
C HIS A 67 1.67 1.84 -11.98
N TYR A 68 1.40 0.99 -10.99
CA TYR A 68 1.64 1.29 -9.58
C TYR A 68 2.76 0.40 -9.04
N TYR A 69 3.72 1.02 -8.38
CA TYR A 69 4.94 0.36 -7.91
C TYR A 69 5.07 0.46 -6.39
N THR A 70 5.25 -0.68 -5.76
CA THR A 70 5.65 -0.70 -4.35
C THR A 70 7.13 -0.33 -4.20
N SER A 71 7.51 0.17 -3.02
CA SER A 71 8.88 0.64 -2.74
C SER A 71 9.88 -0.49 -2.46
N SER A 72 9.40 -1.73 -2.33
CA SER A 72 10.23 -2.92 -2.13
C SER A 72 9.47 -4.18 -2.52
N PRO A 73 10.14 -5.27 -2.93
CA PRO A 73 9.50 -6.54 -3.26
C PRO A 73 9.20 -7.41 -2.03
N VAL A 74 9.14 -6.83 -0.81
CA VAL A 74 8.87 -7.53 0.44
C VAL A 74 8.22 -6.61 1.48
N SER A 75 7.44 -7.18 2.40
CA SER A 75 6.48 -6.49 3.26
C SER A 75 7.02 -5.33 4.09
N SER A 76 8.02 -5.53 4.97
CA SER A 76 8.45 -4.49 5.93
C SER A 76 8.92 -3.21 5.24
N PRO A 77 9.88 -3.25 4.31
CA PRO A 77 10.33 -2.03 3.64
C PRO A 77 9.24 -1.41 2.77
N SER A 78 8.36 -2.21 2.17
CA SER A 78 7.26 -1.68 1.39
C SER A 78 6.29 -0.88 2.26
N ARG A 79 5.92 -1.39 3.44
CA ARG A 79 5.08 -0.70 4.42
C ARG A 79 5.73 0.58 4.94
N VAL A 80 7.06 0.57 5.13
CA VAL A 80 7.84 1.77 5.49
C VAL A 80 7.73 2.84 4.41
N GLY A 81 7.92 2.48 3.14
CA GLY A 81 7.84 3.44 2.03
C GLY A 81 6.48 4.09 1.90
N LEU A 82 5.39 3.30 1.94
CA LEU A 82 4.02 3.81 1.90
C LEU A 82 3.72 4.74 3.09
N THR A 83 4.16 4.34 4.29
CA THR A 83 3.89 5.09 5.52
C THR A 83 4.62 6.42 5.59
N THR A 84 5.90 6.46 5.14
CA THR A 84 6.79 7.62 5.32
C THR A 84 6.91 8.52 4.10
N GLY A 85 6.50 8.07 2.89
CA GLY A 85 6.73 8.79 1.64
C GLY A 85 8.21 8.87 1.24
N MET A 86 9.07 8.01 1.83
CA MET A 86 10.50 7.95 1.59
C MET A 86 10.92 6.52 1.29
N PHE A 87 11.98 6.33 0.50
CA PHE A 87 12.45 4.97 0.23
C PHE A 87 12.96 4.29 1.50
N PRO A 88 12.63 2.99 1.70
CA PRO A 88 12.91 2.28 2.96
C PRO A 88 14.39 2.16 3.29
N THR A 89 15.27 2.22 2.31
CA THR A 89 16.73 2.25 2.46
C THR A 89 17.20 3.42 3.33
N GLU A 90 16.48 4.56 3.30
CA GLU A 90 16.75 5.74 4.12
C GLU A 90 16.40 5.52 5.61
N TRP A 91 15.59 4.51 5.91
CA TRP A 91 15.21 4.11 7.27
C TRP A 91 15.98 2.87 7.76
N GLY A 92 16.83 2.29 6.92
CA GLY A 92 17.62 1.10 7.24
C GLY A 92 16.76 -0.15 7.40
N ILE A 93 15.61 -0.24 6.71
CA ILE A 93 14.75 -1.41 6.66
C ILE A 93 14.68 -1.87 5.19
N ASN A 94 15.37 -2.97 4.88
CA ASN A 94 15.65 -3.34 3.50
C ASN A 94 15.12 -4.73 3.11
N THR A 95 14.72 -5.54 4.12
CA THR A 95 14.01 -6.80 3.96
C THR A 95 12.97 -6.96 5.07
N PHE A 96 12.20 -8.07 5.10
CA PHE A 96 11.26 -8.28 6.18
C PHE A 96 11.98 -8.30 7.53
N LEU A 97 11.34 -7.73 8.52
CA LEU A 97 11.91 -7.67 9.86
C LEU A 97 11.86 -9.04 10.53
N HIS A 98 12.95 -9.41 11.15
CA HIS A 98 13.19 -10.65 11.85
C HIS A 98 13.25 -10.44 13.37
N GLU A 99 13.65 -11.51 14.09
CA GLU A 99 14.33 -11.37 15.38
C GLU A 99 15.62 -10.54 15.21
N ARG A 100 16.12 -9.97 16.30
CA ARG A 100 17.29 -9.07 16.31
C ARG A 100 18.51 -9.63 15.60
N LYS A 101 18.75 -10.96 15.76
CA LYS A 101 19.86 -11.61 15.07
C LYS A 101 19.68 -11.57 13.56
N GLY A 102 18.51 -11.92 13.05
CA GLY A 102 18.21 -11.89 11.61
C GLY A 102 18.30 -10.48 11.05
N ASN A 103 17.82 -9.46 11.78
CA ASN A 103 17.96 -8.05 11.40
C ASN A 103 19.43 -7.64 11.32
N ALA A 104 20.25 -8.05 12.29
CA ALA A 104 21.69 -7.76 12.29
C ALA A 104 22.42 -8.46 11.12
N ASP A 105 22.08 -9.71 10.83
CA ASP A 105 22.63 -10.45 9.69
C ASP A 105 22.27 -9.78 8.34
N CYS A 106 21.08 -9.18 8.25
CA CYS A 106 20.62 -8.40 7.11
C CYS A 106 21.10 -6.94 7.13
N GLU A 107 21.88 -6.52 8.12
CA GLU A 107 22.38 -5.13 8.30
C GLU A 107 21.25 -4.09 8.35
N GLN A 108 20.12 -4.40 8.93
CA GLN A 108 18.96 -3.51 9.03
C GLN A 108 18.59 -3.17 10.47
N CYS A 109 17.84 -2.07 10.66
CA CYS A 109 17.29 -1.67 11.94
C CYS A 109 16.24 -2.69 12.41
N ASP A 110 15.96 -2.73 13.72
CA ASP A 110 14.98 -3.64 14.31
C ASP A 110 13.53 -3.12 14.16
N TYR A 111 13.37 -1.81 13.96
CA TYR A 111 12.07 -1.14 13.80
C TYR A 111 12.21 0.20 13.08
N LEU A 112 11.10 0.72 12.58
CA LEU A 112 11.01 2.08 12.06
C LEU A 112 11.20 3.09 13.19
N ASP A 113 12.07 4.07 12.97
CA ASP A 113 12.28 5.19 13.92
C ASP A 113 10.95 5.93 14.16
N SER A 114 10.55 6.10 15.42
CA SER A 114 9.32 6.81 15.78
C SER A 114 9.33 8.30 15.41
N ASN A 115 10.51 8.87 15.11
CA ASN A 115 10.63 10.23 14.58
C ASN A 115 10.36 10.31 13.07
N ALA A 116 10.20 9.17 12.38
CA ALA A 116 9.85 9.15 10.97
C ALA A 116 8.59 10.00 10.70
N PRO A 117 8.57 10.75 9.59
CA PRO A 117 7.35 11.37 9.12
C PRO A 117 6.39 10.28 8.69
N THR A 118 5.15 10.34 9.14
CA THR A 118 4.14 9.38 8.72
C THR A 118 2.90 10.07 8.21
N MET A 119 2.26 9.44 7.24
CA MET A 119 0.98 9.91 6.71
C MET A 119 -0.06 10.09 7.83
N ALA A 120 -0.13 9.16 8.79
CA ALA A 120 -1.06 9.23 9.91
C ALA A 120 -0.81 10.46 10.79
N LYS A 121 0.45 10.82 11.09
CA LYS A 121 0.77 12.06 11.85
C LYS A 121 0.27 13.32 11.14
N SER A 122 0.49 13.42 9.82
CA SER A 122 0.03 14.57 9.03
C SER A 122 -1.49 14.67 8.97
N LEU A 123 -2.18 13.55 8.71
CA LEU A 123 -3.63 13.50 8.67
C LEU A 123 -4.24 13.78 10.05
N LYS A 124 -3.69 13.23 11.12
CA LYS A 124 -4.10 13.53 12.50
C LYS A 124 -3.97 15.02 12.82
N ALA A 125 -2.85 15.65 12.45
CA ALA A 125 -2.65 17.09 12.59
C ALA A 125 -3.67 17.91 11.78
N ALA A 126 -4.19 17.35 10.69
CA ALA A 126 -5.26 17.95 9.88
C ALA A 126 -6.68 17.65 10.41
N GLY A 127 -6.82 17.01 11.56
CA GLY A 127 -8.09 16.76 12.25
C GLY A 127 -8.74 15.40 11.93
N TYR A 128 -8.04 14.49 11.30
CA TYR A 128 -8.52 13.12 11.08
C TYR A 128 -8.47 12.29 12.37
N ALA A 129 -9.48 11.46 12.60
CA ALA A 129 -9.37 10.31 13.47
C ALA A 129 -8.59 9.20 12.73
N THR A 130 -7.66 8.52 13.39
CA THR A 130 -6.69 7.65 12.72
C THR A 130 -6.66 6.25 13.32
N ALA A 131 -6.80 5.20 12.48
CA ALA A 131 -6.71 3.81 12.91
C ALA A 131 -5.79 2.97 12.04
N HIS A 132 -5.09 2.00 12.66
CA HIS A 132 -4.35 0.96 11.98
C HIS A 132 -4.92 -0.41 12.35
N ILE A 133 -5.40 -1.16 11.37
CA ILE A 133 -6.08 -2.43 11.57
C ILE A 133 -5.44 -3.47 10.64
N GLY A 134 -4.74 -4.45 11.22
CA GLY A 134 -4.06 -5.53 10.52
C GLY A 134 -2.55 -5.57 10.73
N LYS A 135 -1.83 -6.14 9.78
CA LYS A 135 -0.39 -6.35 9.85
C LYS A 135 0.39 -5.04 9.89
N TRP A 136 1.20 -4.86 10.93
CA TRP A 136 2.11 -3.71 11.06
C TRP A 136 3.44 -3.93 10.34
N HIS A 137 4.21 -4.90 10.78
CA HIS A 137 5.48 -5.37 10.22
C HIS A 137 6.54 -4.28 9.97
N MET A 138 6.51 -3.20 10.76
CA MET A 138 7.54 -2.14 10.79
C MET A 138 8.29 -2.09 12.12
N GLY A 139 8.33 -3.22 12.83
CA GLY A 139 9.02 -3.46 14.09
C GLY A 139 8.09 -3.91 15.21
N GLY A 140 8.69 -4.57 16.20
CA GLY A 140 7.97 -5.23 17.31
C GLY A 140 7.63 -6.69 17.01
N GLY A 141 7.20 -7.37 18.05
CA GLY A 141 7.03 -8.82 18.04
C GLY A 141 8.36 -9.58 18.11
N ARG A 142 8.28 -10.91 18.15
CA ARG A 142 9.45 -11.80 18.28
C ARG A 142 10.26 -11.47 19.55
N ASP A 143 11.55 -11.12 19.42
CA ASP A 143 12.43 -10.65 20.52
C ASP A 143 12.68 -9.13 20.48
N VAL A 144 11.91 -8.37 19.69
CA VAL A 144 12.00 -6.90 19.57
C VAL A 144 10.90 -6.27 20.42
N ASP A 145 11.10 -6.28 21.74
CA ASP A 145 10.15 -5.83 22.76
C ASP A 145 10.25 -4.32 23.08
N ASP A 146 11.30 -3.64 22.59
CA ASP A 146 11.53 -2.20 22.74
C ASP A 146 11.05 -1.37 21.53
N ALA A 147 10.37 -1.97 20.56
CA ALA A 147 9.84 -1.24 19.44
C ALA A 147 8.81 -0.19 19.89
N PRO A 148 8.85 1.02 19.30
CA PRO A 148 7.87 2.06 19.63
C PRO A 148 6.44 1.62 19.38
N GLN A 149 5.55 1.95 20.30
CA GLN A 149 4.12 1.65 20.20
C GLN A 149 3.45 2.39 19.04
N ILE A 150 2.41 1.81 18.44
CA ILE A 150 1.71 2.31 17.25
C ILE A 150 1.25 3.78 17.36
N PRO A 151 0.77 4.29 18.53
CA PRO A 151 0.41 5.70 18.68
C PRO A 151 1.56 6.69 18.41
N LYS A 152 2.83 6.26 18.55
CA LYS A 152 3.99 7.10 18.21
C LYS A 152 4.10 7.43 16.73
N TYR A 153 3.42 6.63 15.89
CA TYR A 153 3.37 6.83 14.44
C TYR A 153 2.11 7.58 13.97
N GLY A 154 1.27 8.06 14.91
CA GLY A 154 0.14 8.93 14.62
C GLY A 154 -1.22 8.27 14.60
N PHE A 155 -1.36 7.02 15.03
CA PHE A 155 -2.64 6.33 15.13
C PHE A 155 -3.28 6.47 16.51
N ASP A 156 -4.60 6.74 16.54
CA ASP A 156 -5.39 6.84 17.77
C ASP A 156 -5.77 5.45 18.29
N GLU A 157 -6.18 4.56 17.40
CA GLU A 157 -6.57 3.18 17.69
C GLU A 157 -5.83 2.21 16.76
N TYR A 158 -5.62 0.98 17.23
CA TYR A 158 -4.97 -0.04 16.42
C TYR A 158 -5.38 -1.46 16.83
N VAL A 159 -5.28 -2.36 15.87
CA VAL A 159 -5.35 -3.82 16.03
C VAL A 159 -4.22 -4.40 15.20
N THR A 160 -3.23 -5.05 15.81
CA THR A 160 -2.06 -5.56 15.09
C THR A 160 -1.89 -7.08 15.19
N THR A 161 -1.17 -7.63 14.24
CA THR A 161 -0.76 -9.05 14.23
C THR A 161 0.54 -9.25 14.99
N TYR A 162 1.04 -10.48 15.07
CA TYR A 162 2.25 -10.86 15.81
C TYR A 162 3.54 -10.12 15.39
N GLU A 163 3.56 -9.53 14.20
CA GLU A 163 4.70 -8.75 13.67
C GLU A 163 4.58 -7.24 14.00
N GLY A 164 4.00 -6.92 15.13
CA GLY A 164 3.83 -5.55 15.63
C GLY A 164 4.12 -5.45 17.13
N PRO A 165 4.32 -4.24 17.64
CA PRO A 165 4.32 -4.01 19.07
C PRO A 165 2.87 -4.16 19.58
N ASP A 166 2.68 -4.81 20.71
CA ASP A 166 1.36 -5.02 21.33
C ASP A 166 0.34 -5.72 20.38
N PRO A 167 0.61 -6.96 19.94
CA PRO A 167 -0.29 -7.70 19.07
C PRO A 167 -1.60 -8.05 19.79
N ASP A 168 -2.73 -8.01 19.06
CA ASP A 168 -4.03 -8.33 19.61
C ASP A 168 -4.11 -9.81 20.05
N PRO A 169 -4.34 -10.10 21.34
CA PRO A 169 -4.34 -11.48 21.87
C PRO A 169 -5.47 -12.35 21.29
N ILE A 170 -6.52 -11.77 20.72
CA ILE A 170 -7.63 -12.51 20.12
C ILE A 170 -7.19 -13.23 18.84
N ILE A 171 -6.25 -12.63 18.11
CA ILE A 171 -5.71 -13.17 16.85
C ILE A 171 -4.25 -13.58 16.96
N THR A 172 -3.66 -13.52 18.16
CA THR A 172 -2.25 -13.82 18.41
C THR A 172 -2.11 -14.52 19.75
N ALA A 173 -2.50 -15.78 19.82
CA ALA A 173 -2.33 -16.62 21.00
C ALA A 173 -0.91 -17.22 21.13
N SER A 174 -0.09 -17.08 20.09
CA SER A 174 1.31 -17.47 20.05
C SER A 174 2.13 -16.42 19.30
N ASN A 175 3.45 -16.46 19.49
CA ASN A 175 4.37 -15.56 18.77
C ASN A 175 4.61 -16.04 17.33
N TRP A 176 3.54 -16.27 16.59
CA TRP A 176 3.53 -16.75 15.20
C TRP A 176 2.37 -16.15 14.42
N ILE A 177 2.41 -16.26 13.09
CA ILE A 177 1.42 -15.69 12.17
C ILE A 177 -0.01 -16.15 12.47
N TRP A 178 -0.19 -17.33 13.03
CA TRP A 178 -1.46 -17.88 13.48
C TRP A 178 -1.25 -19.08 14.44
N SER A 179 -2.30 -19.42 15.19
CA SER A 179 -2.33 -20.55 16.09
C SER A 179 -3.75 -21.13 16.16
N GLU A 180 -3.88 -22.43 16.34
CA GLU A 180 -5.17 -23.08 16.65
C GLU A 180 -5.80 -22.54 17.95
N LYS A 181 -4.99 -21.87 18.80
CA LYS A 181 -5.43 -21.25 20.05
C LYS A 181 -5.96 -19.84 19.86
N ASP A 182 -5.83 -19.24 18.67
CA ASP A 182 -6.39 -17.92 18.39
C ASP A 182 -7.91 -17.97 18.54
N SER A 183 -8.49 -16.99 19.23
CA SER A 183 -9.97 -16.91 19.39
C SER A 183 -10.64 -16.58 18.06
N ILE A 184 -10.01 -15.74 17.23
CA ILE A 184 -10.37 -15.49 15.82
C ILE A 184 -9.37 -16.26 14.97
N GLN A 185 -9.88 -17.26 14.27
CA GLN A 185 -9.07 -18.17 13.48
C GLN A 185 -8.56 -17.50 12.19
N ARG A 186 -7.50 -18.08 11.58
CA ARG A 186 -6.85 -17.52 10.38
C ARG A 186 -7.82 -17.20 9.24
N TRP A 187 -8.82 -18.06 8.98
CA TRP A 187 -9.80 -17.88 7.91
C TRP A 187 -10.89 -16.84 8.20
N ASP A 188 -11.02 -16.37 9.45
CA ASP A 188 -11.96 -15.32 9.85
C ASP A 188 -11.27 -13.98 10.11
N ARG A 189 -9.97 -13.90 9.92
CA ARG A 189 -9.15 -12.74 10.33
C ARG A 189 -9.50 -11.49 9.52
N THR A 190 -9.61 -11.57 8.20
CA THR A 190 -10.04 -10.41 7.39
C THR A 190 -11.46 -9.97 7.75
N ALA A 191 -12.38 -10.91 8.09
CA ALA A 191 -13.70 -10.56 8.57
C ALA A 191 -13.63 -9.74 9.86
N TYR A 192 -12.80 -10.16 10.80
CA TYR A 192 -12.55 -9.42 12.05
C TYR A 192 -11.99 -8.01 11.79
N PHE A 193 -11.02 -7.87 10.90
CA PHE A 193 -10.46 -6.55 10.56
C PHE A 193 -11.47 -5.64 9.89
N VAL A 194 -12.35 -6.17 9.04
CA VAL A 194 -13.46 -5.42 8.45
C VAL A 194 -14.46 -4.96 9.52
N ASP A 195 -14.81 -5.82 10.49
CA ASP A 195 -15.68 -5.44 11.62
C ASP A 195 -15.08 -4.30 12.43
N LYS A 196 -13.79 -4.39 12.77
CA LYS A 196 -13.08 -3.32 13.50
C LYS A 196 -13.04 -2.02 12.71
N THR A 197 -12.86 -2.10 11.39
CA THR A 197 -12.86 -0.92 10.50
C THR A 197 -14.22 -0.25 10.48
N LEU A 198 -15.30 -1.01 10.28
CA LEU A 198 -16.66 -0.47 10.23
C LEU A 198 -17.10 0.09 11.59
N ASP A 199 -16.78 -0.60 12.69
CA ASP A 199 -17.02 -0.09 14.05
C ASP A 199 -16.29 1.23 14.30
N TYR A 200 -15.00 1.32 13.94
CA TYR A 200 -14.23 2.54 14.06
C TYR A 200 -14.87 3.71 13.31
N LEU A 201 -15.20 3.50 12.02
CA LEU A 201 -15.86 4.50 11.18
C LEU A 201 -17.23 4.92 11.73
N ALA A 202 -18.00 3.97 12.28
CA ALA A 202 -19.29 4.24 12.89
C ALA A 202 -19.19 5.14 14.12
N ARG A 203 -18.18 4.92 14.98
CA ARG A 203 -17.94 5.71 16.20
C ARG A 203 -17.40 7.12 15.93
N HIS A 204 -16.81 7.36 14.77
CA HIS A 204 -16.13 8.62 14.42
C HIS A 204 -16.80 9.37 13.25
N LYS A 205 -18.11 9.23 13.06
CA LYS A 205 -18.86 9.88 11.96
C LYS A 205 -18.83 11.42 11.99
N ASP A 206 -18.48 12.01 13.11
CA ASP A 206 -18.43 13.47 13.32
C ASP A 206 -17.19 14.15 12.72
N LYS A 207 -16.21 13.38 12.27
CA LYS A 207 -14.95 13.88 11.69
C LYS A 207 -14.41 12.94 10.61
N PRO A 208 -13.52 13.44 9.74
CA PRO A 208 -12.91 12.58 8.73
C PRO A 208 -12.03 11.52 9.39
N CYS A 209 -12.08 10.31 8.87
CA CYS A 209 -11.30 9.18 9.35
C CYS A 209 -10.22 8.78 8.34
N PHE A 210 -9.05 8.41 8.85
CA PHE A 210 -8.01 7.73 8.10
C PHE A 210 -7.83 6.33 8.68
N VAL A 211 -8.05 5.29 7.87
CA VAL A 211 -7.95 3.90 8.29
C VAL A 211 -6.99 3.14 7.38
N ASN A 212 -5.94 2.59 7.96
CA ASN A 212 -5.17 1.52 7.36
C ASN A 212 -5.89 0.20 7.65
N LEU A 213 -6.48 -0.43 6.63
CA LEU A 213 -6.99 -1.79 6.68
C LEU A 213 -5.98 -2.69 5.95
N TRP A 214 -5.11 -3.38 6.71
CA TRP A 214 -3.96 -4.14 6.20
C TRP A 214 -4.09 -5.63 6.49
N PRO A 215 -5.01 -6.34 5.80
CA PRO A 215 -5.24 -7.77 6.02
C PRO A 215 -4.04 -8.60 5.57
N ASP A 216 -3.79 -9.72 6.27
CA ASP A 216 -2.65 -10.60 6.05
C ASP A 216 -3.03 -12.00 5.51
N ASP A 217 -4.29 -12.26 5.18
CA ASP A 217 -4.79 -13.59 4.80
C ASP A 217 -4.18 -14.12 3.49
N MET A 218 -3.78 -13.21 2.57
CA MET A 218 -3.20 -13.61 1.29
C MET A 218 -1.74 -14.04 1.40
N HIS A 219 -1.08 -13.74 2.54
CA HIS A 219 0.22 -14.32 2.90
C HIS A 219 0.04 -15.81 3.29
N ASP A 220 0.96 -16.66 2.83
CA ASP A 220 0.98 -18.06 3.26
C ASP A 220 1.20 -18.20 4.79
N PRO A 221 0.71 -19.26 5.42
CA PRO A 221 -0.05 -20.39 4.90
C PRO A 221 -1.51 -20.06 4.58
N TRP A 222 -2.03 -20.63 3.49
CA TRP A 222 -3.44 -20.46 3.10
C TRP A 222 -4.32 -21.50 3.78
N ILE A 223 -5.06 -21.08 4.80
CA ILE A 223 -5.89 -21.93 5.66
C ILE A 223 -7.34 -21.49 5.53
N PRO A 224 -8.13 -22.14 4.65
CA PRO A 224 -9.50 -21.71 4.37
C PRO A 224 -10.53 -22.15 5.42
N SER A 225 -10.21 -23.11 6.29
CA SER A 225 -11.10 -23.62 7.34
C SER A 225 -10.37 -24.54 8.34
N SER A 226 -11.04 -24.93 9.42
CA SER A 226 -10.51 -25.83 10.44
C SER A 226 -10.10 -27.23 9.93
N GLY A 227 -10.66 -27.70 8.82
CA GLY A 227 -10.34 -29.03 8.25
C GLY A 227 -8.93 -29.15 7.67
N PHE A 228 -8.16 -28.06 7.65
CA PHE A 228 -6.79 -28.03 7.16
C PHE A 228 -5.72 -28.13 8.25
N TYR A 229 -6.13 -28.51 9.47
CA TYR A 229 -5.20 -28.83 10.57
C TYR A 229 -4.93 -30.34 10.69
N PRO A 230 -3.71 -30.78 11.09
CA PRO A 230 -2.48 -29.97 11.14
C PRO A 230 -2.04 -29.52 9.75
N ILE A 231 -1.25 -28.45 9.67
CA ILE A 231 -0.72 -27.97 8.38
C ILE A 231 0.10 -29.09 7.75
N SER A 232 -0.38 -29.58 6.62
CA SER A 232 0.33 -30.51 5.75
C SER A 232 1.01 -29.74 4.60
N GLU A 233 1.81 -30.43 3.77
CA GLU A 233 2.40 -29.84 2.56
C GLU A 233 1.33 -29.25 1.60
N SER A 234 0.07 -29.63 1.77
CA SER A 234 -1.07 -29.09 0.99
C SER A 234 -1.46 -27.64 1.32
N TRP A 235 -0.95 -27.03 2.38
CA TRP A 235 -1.30 -25.65 2.77
C TRP A 235 -0.98 -24.60 1.71
N ALA A 236 0.02 -24.84 0.85
CA ALA A 236 0.40 -24.00 -0.28
C ALA A 236 -0.29 -24.39 -1.58
N SER A 237 -1.36 -25.18 -1.54
CA SER A 237 -2.08 -25.63 -2.74
C SER A 237 -2.84 -24.51 -3.41
N ARG A 238 -3.03 -24.62 -4.75
CA ARG A 238 -3.85 -23.70 -5.53
C ARG A 238 -5.30 -23.64 -5.02
N ASN A 239 -5.87 -24.77 -4.63
CA ASN A 239 -7.24 -24.84 -4.13
C ASN A 239 -7.40 -24.07 -2.82
N ASN A 240 -6.45 -24.20 -1.90
CA ASN A 240 -6.46 -23.44 -0.65
C ASN A 240 -6.33 -21.93 -0.92
N PHE A 241 -5.41 -21.54 -1.79
CA PHE A 241 -5.26 -20.15 -2.19
C PHE A 241 -6.55 -19.55 -2.75
N VAL A 242 -7.18 -20.24 -3.72
CA VAL A 242 -8.44 -19.78 -4.33
C VAL A 242 -9.57 -19.68 -3.29
N ALA A 243 -9.64 -20.63 -2.34
CA ALA A 243 -10.63 -20.61 -1.28
C ALA A 243 -10.41 -19.41 -0.33
N VAL A 244 -9.17 -19.14 0.08
CA VAL A 244 -8.83 -17.97 0.91
C VAL A 244 -9.10 -16.67 0.15
N LEU A 245 -8.69 -16.57 -1.12
CA LEU A 245 -8.96 -15.39 -1.96
C LEU A 245 -10.47 -15.13 -2.12
N THR A 246 -11.27 -16.19 -2.29
CA THR A 246 -12.74 -16.07 -2.38
C THR A 246 -13.33 -15.50 -1.08
N GLN A 247 -12.86 -15.95 0.09
CA GLN A 247 -13.29 -15.38 1.37
C GLN A 247 -12.82 -13.94 1.54
N TYR A 248 -11.58 -13.65 1.16
CA TYR A 248 -11.03 -12.30 1.18
C TYR A 248 -11.85 -11.33 0.31
N ASP A 249 -12.11 -11.69 -0.95
CA ASP A 249 -12.93 -10.90 -1.87
C ASP A 249 -14.34 -10.61 -1.31
N LYS A 250 -14.96 -11.62 -0.68
CA LYS A 250 -16.25 -11.45 0.01
C LYS A 250 -16.17 -10.42 1.14
N GLN A 251 -15.05 -10.37 1.90
CA GLN A 251 -14.90 -9.38 2.96
C GLN A 251 -14.70 -7.97 2.42
N ILE A 252 -14.04 -7.82 1.26
CA ILE A 252 -13.97 -6.52 0.57
C ILE A 252 -15.37 -6.06 0.16
N GLY A 253 -16.21 -6.96 -0.37
CA GLY A 253 -17.62 -6.66 -0.64
C GLY A 253 -18.37 -6.18 0.61
N ARG A 254 -18.21 -6.90 1.74
CA ARG A 254 -18.83 -6.54 3.01
C ARG A 254 -18.35 -5.18 3.55
N LEU A 255 -17.08 -4.83 3.37
CA LEU A 255 -16.58 -3.49 3.70
C LEU A 255 -17.32 -2.42 2.90
N MET A 256 -17.43 -2.61 1.58
CA MET A 256 -18.09 -1.63 0.70
C MET A 256 -19.58 -1.46 1.04
N GLU A 257 -20.30 -2.56 1.27
CA GLU A 257 -21.69 -2.54 1.74
C GLU A 257 -21.83 -1.84 3.10
N GLY A 258 -20.89 -2.09 4.03
CA GLY A 258 -20.86 -1.43 5.32
C GLY A 258 -20.68 0.09 5.23
N LEU A 259 -19.84 0.59 4.31
CA LEU A 259 -19.70 2.02 4.06
C LEU A 259 -21.00 2.65 3.53
N GLU A 260 -21.74 1.93 2.68
CA GLU A 260 -23.06 2.36 2.19
C GLU A 260 -24.08 2.39 3.32
N GLN A 261 -24.17 1.33 4.13
CA GLN A 261 -25.07 1.23 5.29
C GLN A 261 -24.79 2.30 6.34
N LEU A 262 -23.55 2.68 6.54
CA LEU A 262 -23.16 3.79 7.41
C LEU A 262 -23.48 5.17 6.81
N GLY A 263 -23.86 5.25 5.54
CA GLY A 263 -24.14 6.49 4.82
C GLY A 263 -22.92 7.36 4.56
N ILE A 264 -21.71 6.77 4.53
CA ILE A 264 -20.44 7.51 4.35
C ILE A 264 -19.72 7.17 3.04
N ARG A 265 -20.25 6.24 2.22
CA ARG A 265 -19.58 5.81 0.98
C ARG A 265 -19.27 6.94 0.02
N GLU A 266 -20.20 7.87 -0.16
CA GLU A 266 -20.08 9.03 -1.06
C GLU A 266 -18.95 9.98 -0.64
N ASN A 267 -18.59 10.02 0.64
CA ASN A 267 -17.49 10.83 1.17
C ASN A 267 -16.31 9.97 1.66
N THR A 268 -16.09 8.81 1.04
CA THR A 268 -14.98 7.91 1.39
C THR A 268 -14.14 7.58 0.15
N LEU A 269 -12.87 7.99 0.20
CA LEU A 269 -11.83 7.55 -0.72
C LEU A 269 -11.33 6.18 -0.29
N VAL A 270 -11.55 5.17 -1.12
CA VAL A 270 -11.04 3.80 -0.90
C VAL A 270 -9.91 3.54 -1.87
N ILE A 271 -8.77 3.11 -1.35
CA ILE A 271 -7.58 2.70 -2.10
C ILE A 271 -7.37 1.21 -1.84
N PHE A 272 -7.21 0.42 -2.89
CA PHE A 272 -6.91 -1.00 -2.82
C PHE A 272 -5.58 -1.28 -3.53
N THR A 273 -4.64 -1.92 -2.84
CA THR A 273 -3.35 -2.32 -3.40
C THR A 273 -2.69 -3.42 -2.56
N SER A 274 -1.48 -3.85 -2.97
CA SER A 274 -0.66 -4.85 -2.27
C SER A 274 0.70 -4.28 -1.87
N ASP A 275 1.30 -4.87 -0.84
CA ASP A 275 2.60 -4.45 -0.31
C ASP A 275 3.78 -4.94 -1.17
N ASN A 276 3.66 -6.08 -1.81
CA ASN A 276 4.65 -6.64 -2.73
C ASN A 276 4.04 -7.73 -3.61
N GLY A 277 4.80 -8.17 -4.60
CA GLY A 277 4.40 -9.24 -5.49
C GLY A 277 4.18 -10.58 -4.79
N ALA A 278 3.41 -11.43 -5.43
CA ALA A 278 3.07 -12.76 -4.94
C ALA A 278 4.28 -13.70 -4.89
N LEU A 279 4.15 -14.76 -4.10
CA LEU A 279 5.06 -15.90 -4.16
C LEU A 279 5.09 -16.51 -5.59
N PRO A 280 6.23 -17.09 -6.03
CA PRO A 280 6.37 -17.72 -7.33
C PRO A 280 5.70 -19.10 -7.38
N THR A 281 4.38 -19.13 -7.13
CA THR A 281 3.54 -20.32 -7.11
C THR A 281 2.67 -20.40 -8.36
N PHE A 282 2.14 -21.58 -8.67
CA PHE A 282 1.15 -21.83 -9.73
C PHE A 282 1.64 -21.39 -11.12
N ASP A 283 2.90 -21.76 -11.46
CA ASP A 283 3.55 -21.42 -12.73
C ASP A 283 3.58 -19.90 -13.03
N ASN A 284 3.76 -19.09 -11.99
CA ASN A 284 3.71 -17.63 -12.02
C ASN A 284 2.37 -17.02 -12.50
N ALA A 285 1.27 -17.76 -12.42
CA ALA A 285 -0.06 -17.22 -12.75
C ALA A 285 -0.40 -15.96 -11.91
N ARG A 286 0.11 -15.89 -10.69
CA ARG A 286 -0.10 -14.79 -9.76
C ARG A 286 0.56 -13.47 -10.17
N THR A 287 1.51 -13.47 -11.11
CA THR A 287 2.18 -12.26 -11.62
C THR A 287 1.64 -11.79 -12.97
N ASN A 288 0.62 -12.45 -13.52
CA ASN A 288 0.04 -12.17 -14.84
C ASN A 288 1.07 -12.10 -15.97
N GLY A 289 2.08 -12.97 -15.93
CA GLY A 289 3.14 -13.05 -16.93
C GLY A 289 4.34 -12.11 -16.72
N HIS A 290 4.28 -11.20 -15.76
CA HIS A 290 5.44 -10.38 -15.40
C HIS A 290 6.58 -11.24 -14.87
N ARG A 291 7.80 -10.90 -15.26
CA ARG A 291 9.02 -11.53 -14.72
C ARG A 291 9.17 -11.21 -13.24
N GLY A 292 9.71 -12.16 -12.48
CA GLY A 292 9.95 -12.00 -11.05
C GLY A 292 8.73 -12.33 -10.19
N SER A 293 8.84 -12.06 -8.91
CA SER A 293 7.87 -12.41 -7.87
C SER A 293 8.28 -11.73 -6.57
N LYS A 294 7.62 -11.99 -5.44
CA LYS A 294 8.11 -11.63 -4.10
C LYS A 294 9.63 -11.86 -3.98
N ASN A 295 10.34 -10.94 -3.34
CA ASN A 295 11.80 -10.94 -3.20
C ASN A 295 12.59 -10.69 -4.50
N SER A 296 11.99 -10.05 -5.50
CA SER A 296 12.63 -9.68 -6.76
C SER A 296 12.21 -8.28 -7.20
N ILE A 297 13.14 -7.47 -7.71
CA ILE A 297 12.86 -6.10 -8.19
C ILE A 297 12.27 -6.10 -9.62
N TYR A 298 12.16 -7.24 -10.30
CA TYR A 298 11.45 -7.34 -11.56
C TYR A 298 9.96 -6.98 -11.40
N GLU A 299 9.29 -6.67 -12.49
CA GLU A 299 7.90 -6.18 -12.48
C GLU A 299 6.95 -7.05 -11.65
N GLY A 300 7.05 -8.39 -11.72
CA GLY A 300 6.22 -9.30 -10.91
C GLY A 300 6.43 -9.20 -9.39
N GLY A 301 7.49 -8.55 -8.95
CA GLY A 301 7.76 -8.31 -7.52
C GLY A 301 7.38 -6.91 -7.03
N VAL A 302 7.29 -5.93 -7.94
CA VAL A 302 7.11 -4.52 -7.55
C VAL A 302 5.95 -3.79 -8.24
N ASN A 303 5.43 -4.28 -9.37
CA ASN A 303 4.25 -3.71 -10.04
C ASN A 303 2.99 -4.38 -9.48
N MET A 304 2.19 -3.62 -8.73
CA MET A 304 1.07 -4.13 -7.95
C MET A 304 -0.28 -3.66 -8.49
N PRO A 305 -1.38 -4.41 -8.20
CA PRO A 305 -2.72 -3.92 -8.50
C PRO A 305 -2.98 -2.62 -7.73
N PHE A 306 -3.63 -1.64 -8.38
CA PHE A 306 -3.95 -0.38 -7.74
C PHE A 306 -5.30 0.14 -8.24
N ILE A 307 -6.25 0.27 -7.31
CA ILE A 307 -7.62 0.71 -7.58
C ILE A 307 -7.95 1.84 -6.60
N VAL A 308 -8.51 2.92 -7.12
CA VAL A 308 -8.94 4.07 -6.33
C VAL A 308 -10.41 4.35 -6.62
N SER A 309 -11.25 4.43 -5.59
CA SER A 309 -12.69 4.66 -5.76
C SER A 309 -13.22 5.68 -4.76
N TRP A 310 -13.82 6.74 -5.30
CA TRP A 310 -14.52 7.78 -4.53
C TRP A 310 -15.71 8.28 -5.34
N PRO A 311 -16.93 7.82 -5.06
CA PRO A 311 -18.13 8.20 -5.80
C PRO A 311 -18.31 9.73 -5.87
N GLY A 312 -18.82 10.22 -7.01
CA GLY A 312 -19.03 11.66 -7.23
C GLY A 312 -17.75 12.49 -7.40
N THR A 313 -16.57 11.92 -7.15
CA THR A 313 -15.27 12.60 -7.33
C THR A 313 -14.42 11.94 -8.41
N ILE A 314 -14.31 10.62 -8.41
CA ILE A 314 -13.57 9.84 -9.40
C ILE A 314 -14.57 9.24 -10.38
N LYS A 315 -14.31 9.38 -11.68
CA LYS A 315 -15.12 8.77 -12.73
C LYS A 315 -15.00 7.25 -12.67
N ALA A 316 -16.15 6.58 -12.58
CA ALA A 316 -16.22 5.14 -12.46
C ALA A 316 -15.89 4.42 -13.79
N GLY A 317 -15.27 3.23 -13.69
CA GLY A 317 -15.01 2.33 -14.80
C GLY A 317 -13.83 2.72 -15.70
N GLU A 318 -13.01 3.66 -15.27
CA GLU A 318 -11.83 4.10 -16.02
C GLU A 318 -10.60 3.24 -15.72
N THR A 319 -9.67 3.21 -16.65
CA THR A 319 -8.34 2.61 -16.49
C THR A 319 -7.29 3.61 -16.92
N ASP A 320 -6.36 3.94 -16.03
CA ASP A 320 -5.19 4.76 -16.32
C ASP A 320 -4.02 3.85 -16.75
N ASN A 321 -3.56 4.04 -17.99
CA ASN A 321 -2.46 3.32 -18.61
C ASN A 321 -1.18 4.14 -18.73
N GLU A 322 -1.19 5.40 -18.34
CA GLU A 322 -0.10 6.34 -18.58
C GLU A 322 0.53 6.87 -17.28
N SER A 323 -0.28 7.05 -16.23
CA SER A 323 0.27 7.52 -14.95
C SER A 323 1.16 6.46 -14.32
N VAL A 324 2.29 6.90 -13.78
CA VAL A 324 3.26 6.04 -13.12
C VAL A 324 3.38 6.48 -11.67
N ILE A 325 2.91 5.65 -10.73
CA ILE A 325 2.79 5.96 -9.31
C ILE A 325 3.67 5.01 -8.50
N ASN A 326 4.35 5.51 -7.49
CA ASN A 326 5.04 4.70 -6.49
C ASN A 326 4.34 4.81 -5.12
N ALA A 327 4.44 3.78 -4.29
CA ALA A 327 3.86 3.76 -2.95
C ALA A 327 4.26 4.98 -2.09
N VAL A 328 5.49 5.50 -2.27
CA VAL A 328 5.97 6.70 -1.56
C VAL A 328 5.19 7.98 -1.95
N ASP A 329 4.50 7.99 -3.10
CA ASP A 329 3.72 9.14 -3.56
C ASP A 329 2.38 9.26 -2.84
N LEU A 330 1.90 8.18 -2.21
CA LEU A 330 0.60 8.20 -1.53
C LEU A 330 0.60 9.19 -0.36
N TYR A 331 1.69 9.33 0.37
CA TYR A 331 1.74 10.26 1.48
C TYR A 331 1.57 11.73 1.02
N PRO A 332 2.41 12.30 0.13
CA PRO A 332 2.19 13.67 -0.34
C PRO A 332 0.85 13.85 -1.05
N SER A 333 0.42 12.87 -1.84
CA SER A 333 -0.84 12.96 -2.58
C SER A 333 -2.07 12.97 -1.68
N LEU A 334 -2.10 12.12 -0.65
CA LEU A 334 -3.22 12.08 0.31
C LEU A 334 -3.20 13.30 1.23
N CYS A 335 -2.04 13.84 1.57
CA CYS A 335 -1.95 15.14 2.24
C CYS A 335 -2.58 16.25 1.39
N GLN A 336 -2.29 16.29 0.09
CA GLN A 336 -2.90 17.27 -0.83
C GLN A 336 -4.42 17.10 -0.90
N ILE A 337 -4.93 15.88 -1.07
CA ILE A 337 -6.37 15.58 -1.12
C ILE A 337 -7.08 15.96 0.19
N ALA A 338 -6.44 15.70 1.33
CA ALA A 338 -6.98 15.96 2.66
C ALA A 338 -6.80 17.40 3.16
N GLY A 339 -6.07 18.24 2.42
CA GLY A 339 -5.64 19.55 2.91
C GLY A 339 -4.75 19.47 4.15
N ALA A 340 -3.93 18.42 4.26
CA ALA A 340 -2.95 18.23 5.30
C ALA A 340 -1.56 18.73 4.85
N LYS A 341 -0.70 19.05 5.81
CA LYS A 341 0.69 19.42 5.54
C LYS A 341 1.62 18.25 5.73
N LEU A 342 2.63 18.14 4.88
CA LEU A 342 3.75 17.24 5.12
C LEU A 342 4.52 17.69 6.36
N ILE A 343 5.11 16.76 7.08
CA ILE A 343 5.99 17.06 8.21
C ILE A 343 7.28 17.67 7.64
N GLU A 344 7.66 18.83 8.14
CA GLU A 344 8.86 19.56 7.68
C GLU A 344 10.17 18.89 8.08
N GLY A 345 11.25 19.19 7.36
CA GLY A 345 12.61 18.72 7.69
C GLY A 345 13.00 17.39 7.03
N PHE A 346 12.17 16.86 6.12
CA PHE A 346 12.45 15.62 5.39
C PHE A 346 12.51 15.83 3.88
N ASP A 347 13.43 15.13 3.23
CA ASP A 347 13.56 15.09 1.76
C ASP A 347 12.74 13.92 1.22
N TYR A 348 11.45 14.14 0.99
CA TYR A 348 10.53 13.10 0.55
C TYR A 348 10.91 12.55 -0.82
N SER A 349 10.98 11.22 -0.93
CA SER A 349 11.14 10.51 -2.20
C SER A 349 9.85 10.54 -3.03
N GLY A 350 8.70 10.63 -2.36
CA GLY A 350 7.38 10.79 -2.98
C GLY A 350 7.16 12.18 -3.56
N GLU A 351 6.25 12.26 -4.51
CA GLU A 351 5.74 13.50 -5.10
C GLU A 351 4.20 13.48 -5.15
N ASP A 352 3.59 14.64 -5.30
CA ASP A 352 2.13 14.76 -5.35
C ASP A 352 1.57 14.24 -6.68
N MET A 353 0.87 13.11 -6.62
CA MET A 353 0.17 12.46 -7.72
C MET A 353 -1.36 12.56 -7.57
N SER A 354 -1.85 13.52 -6.78
CA SER A 354 -3.28 13.65 -6.47
C SER A 354 -4.16 13.84 -7.69
N GLN A 355 -3.67 14.52 -8.73
CA GLN A 355 -4.41 14.71 -9.98
C GLN A 355 -4.65 13.39 -10.71
N ALA A 356 -3.66 12.48 -10.72
CA ALA A 356 -3.81 11.14 -11.27
C ALA A 356 -4.73 10.30 -10.39
N LEU A 357 -4.51 10.30 -9.06
CA LEU A 357 -5.34 9.54 -8.12
C LEU A 357 -6.83 9.89 -8.22
N LEU A 358 -7.15 11.14 -8.51
CA LEU A 358 -8.53 11.61 -8.67
C LEU A 358 -9.05 11.48 -10.11
N GLY A 359 -8.25 10.96 -11.05
CA GLY A 359 -8.63 10.83 -12.46
C GLY A 359 -8.83 12.16 -13.19
N ILE A 360 -8.25 13.26 -12.66
CA ILE A 360 -8.37 14.60 -13.26
C ILE A 360 -7.40 14.72 -14.43
N LYS A 361 -6.18 14.21 -14.28
CA LYS A 361 -5.12 14.28 -15.27
C LYS A 361 -4.11 13.18 -15.06
N GLU A 362 -3.69 12.51 -16.12
CA GLU A 362 -2.56 11.58 -16.11
C GLU A 362 -1.28 12.29 -15.64
N GLN A 363 -0.51 11.63 -14.80
CA GLN A 363 0.75 12.15 -14.27
C GLN A 363 1.83 11.08 -14.33
N ARG A 364 3.01 11.47 -14.76
CA ARG A 364 4.22 10.67 -14.67
C ARG A 364 5.17 11.30 -13.67
N ARG A 365 5.81 10.47 -12.87
CA ARG A 365 6.80 10.92 -11.90
C ARG A 365 7.92 11.71 -12.58
N THR A 366 8.38 12.75 -11.90
CA THR A 366 9.58 13.52 -12.26
C THR A 366 10.81 13.05 -11.50
N LYS A 367 10.62 12.49 -10.31
CA LYS A 367 11.68 11.84 -9.52
C LYS A 367 11.83 10.38 -9.94
N ASP A 368 13.07 9.89 -9.98
CA ASP A 368 13.35 8.48 -10.26
C ASP A 368 12.80 7.58 -9.14
N MET A 369 12.34 6.38 -9.49
CA MET A 369 12.05 5.33 -8.52
C MET A 369 13.32 4.55 -8.22
N MET A 370 13.56 4.24 -6.96
CA MET A 370 14.75 3.50 -6.51
C MET A 370 14.33 2.27 -5.70
N TRP A 371 15.08 1.18 -5.90
CA TRP A 371 14.91 -0.06 -5.13
C TRP A 371 16.26 -0.58 -4.66
N ASP A 372 16.25 -1.15 -3.45
CA ASP A 372 17.37 -1.88 -2.84
C ASP A 372 16.82 -3.17 -2.21
N PHE A 373 17.22 -4.34 -2.75
CA PHE A 373 16.81 -5.63 -2.20
C PHE A 373 17.80 -6.74 -2.54
N GLY A 374 18.16 -7.57 -1.54
CA GLY A 374 18.92 -8.79 -1.79
C GLY A 374 20.44 -8.66 -1.73
N ARG A 375 20.96 -7.60 -1.07
CA ARG A 375 22.38 -7.22 -1.04
C ARG A 375 23.34 -8.26 -0.43
N ASN A 376 22.88 -9.18 0.40
CA ASN A 376 23.73 -10.19 0.99
C ASN A 376 23.08 -11.59 1.02
N LYS A 377 23.80 -12.59 1.53
CA LYS A 377 23.36 -14.00 1.54
C LYS A 377 22.22 -14.33 2.51
N TYR A 378 21.95 -13.44 3.45
CA TYR A 378 20.91 -13.64 4.48
C TYR A 378 19.52 -13.21 4.01
N PHE A 379 19.45 -12.43 2.93
CA PHE A 379 18.17 -12.08 2.32
C PHE A 379 17.52 -13.32 1.70
N ASN A 380 16.22 -13.49 1.91
CA ASN A 380 15.45 -14.44 1.15
C ASN A 380 15.50 -14.07 -0.33
N LYS A 381 15.83 -15.04 -1.17
CA LYS A 381 15.95 -14.83 -2.62
C LYS A 381 15.11 -15.87 -3.34
N PRO A 382 14.41 -15.49 -4.39
CA PRO A 382 13.68 -16.43 -5.21
C PRO A 382 14.64 -17.38 -5.96
N GLN A 383 14.10 -18.36 -6.68
CA GLN A 383 14.87 -19.22 -7.57
C GLN A 383 15.72 -18.36 -8.52
N LYS A 384 16.87 -18.89 -8.95
CA LYS A 384 17.88 -18.14 -9.72
C LYS A 384 17.30 -17.36 -10.91
N LYS A 385 16.37 -17.93 -11.68
CA LYS A 385 15.72 -17.28 -12.85
C LYS A 385 14.82 -16.09 -12.49
N GLN A 386 14.37 -16.00 -11.25
CA GLN A 386 13.51 -14.92 -10.72
C GLN A 386 14.31 -13.91 -9.87
N ARG A 387 15.61 -14.14 -9.70
CA ARG A 387 16.48 -13.28 -8.88
C ARG A 387 16.98 -12.11 -9.70
N SER A 388 16.61 -10.90 -9.30
CA SER A 388 17.13 -9.67 -9.88
C SER A 388 18.51 -9.29 -9.32
N PRO A 389 19.28 -8.43 -10.01
CA PRO A 389 20.30 -7.59 -9.38
C PRO A 389 19.67 -6.82 -8.19
N HIS A 390 20.51 -6.37 -7.23
CA HIS A 390 19.95 -5.89 -5.96
C HIS A 390 19.58 -4.40 -5.92
N LEU A 391 20.00 -3.60 -6.88
CA LEU A 391 19.57 -2.22 -7.06
C LEU A 391 18.72 -2.07 -8.31
N GLY A 392 17.72 -1.22 -8.24
CA GLY A 392 16.90 -0.85 -9.38
C GLY A 392 16.64 0.65 -9.43
N ILE A 393 16.56 1.18 -10.64
CA ILE A 393 16.13 2.54 -10.92
C ILE A 393 15.16 2.54 -12.09
N ARG A 394 14.04 3.28 -11.96
CA ARG A 394 13.15 3.58 -13.07
C ARG A 394 13.08 5.08 -13.30
N ARG A 395 13.35 5.48 -14.55
CA ARG A 395 13.20 6.85 -15.06
C ARG A 395 12.31 6.83 -16.30
N GLY A 396 11.12 7.39 -16.18
CA GLY A 396 10.16 7.33 -17.27
C GLY A 396 9.83 5.87 -17.65
N ASP A 397 10.06 5.50 -18.89
CA ASP A 397 9.82 4.14 -19.38
C ASP A 397 11.04 3.20 -19.19
N TRP A 398 12.22 3.74 -18.88
CA TRP A 398 13.43 2.96 -18.68
C TRP A 398 13.56 2.43 -17.26
N LYS A 399 13.80 1.13 -17.13
CA LYS A 399 14.14 0.46 -15.87
C LYS A 399 15.48 -0.24 -15.99
N LEU A 400 16.41 0.15 -15.12
CA LEU A 400 17.73 -0.47 -15.05
C LEU A 400 17.87 -1.21 -13.71
N LEU A 401 18.48 -2.38 -13.77
CA LEU A 401 18.88 -3.19 -12.63
C LEU A 401 20.39 -3.36 -12.64
N VAL A 402 21.02 -3.33 -11.46
CA VAL A 402 22.49 -3.44 -11.33
C VAL A 402 22.86 -3.87 -9.91
N ASP A 403 23.97 -4.57 -9.73
CA ASP A 403 24.56 -4.78 -8.41
C ASP A 403 25.39 -3.56 -7.95
N SER A 404 25.54 -3.36 -6.65
CA SER A 404 26.25 -2.19 -6.09
C SER A 404 27.75 -2.13 -6.48
N ASP A 405 28.32 -3.23 -6.98
CA ASP A 405 29.67 -3.27 -7.54
C ASP A 405 29.72 -2.93 -9.05
N GLY A 406 28.59 -2.53 -9.62
CA GLY A 406 28.45 -2.15 -11.03
C GLY A 406 28.34 -3.33 -12.00
N LYS A 407 28.19 -4.57 -11.49
CA LYS A 407 27.99 -5.76 -12.33
C LYS A 407 26.52 -6.09 -12.56
N ASN A 408 26.27 -7.08 -13.42
CA ASN A 408 24.93 -7.61 -13.72
C ASN A 408 23.95 -6.51 -14.15
N ILE A 409 24.39 -5.62 -15.04
CA ILE A 409 23.52 -4.56 -15.58
C ILE A 409 22.49 -5.16 -16.52
N GLU A 410 21.23 -4.85 -16.29
CA GLU A 410 20.09 -5.16 -17.17
C GLU A 410 19.30 -3.87 -17.42
N LEU A 411 18.86 -3.61 -18.66
CA LEU A 411 18.07 -2.43 -19.03
C LEU A 411 16.83 -2.83 -19.81
N TYR A 412 15.67 -2.31 -19.42
CA TYR A 412 14.38 -2.60 -20.06
C TYR A 412 13.63 -1.32 -20.39
N ASP A 413 12.91 -1.31 -21.49
CA ASP A 413 11.86 -0.34 -21.81
C ASP A 413 10.51 -0.93 -21.36
N ILE A 414 10.01 -0.53 -20.19
CA ILE A 414 8.82 -1.10 -19.57
C ILE A 414 7.54 -0.78 -20.36
N LYS A 415 7.54 0.29 -21.16
CA LYS A 415 6.36 0.63 -21.98
C LYS A 415 6.12 -0.40 -23.08
N ILE A 416 7.18 -0.92 -23.68
CA ILE A 416 7.07 -1.87 -24.80
C ILE A 416 7.38 -3.32 -24.39
N ASP A 417 8.07 -3.52 -23.29
CA ASP A 417 8.41 -4.83 -22.72
C ASP A 417 8.12 -4.88 -21.20
N PRO A 418 6.83 -4.84 -20.80
CA PRO A 418 6.45 -4.86 -19.38
C PRO A 418 6.79 -6.18 -18.68
N ASN A 419 7.22 -7.21 -19.43
CA ASN A 419 7.62 -8.51 -18.90
C ASN A 419 9.15 -8.68 -18.75
N GLU A 420 9.95 -7.65 -19.07
CA GLU A 420 11.39 -7.64 -18.93
C GLU A 420 12.06 -8.84 -19.60
N THR A 421 11.66 -9.11 -20.85
CA THR A 421 12.10 -10.27 -21.65
C THR A 421 13.33 -9.98 -22.49
N THR A 422 13.58 -8.69 -22.83
CA THR A 422 14.61 -8.28 -23.76
C THR A 422 15.54 -7.27 -23.09
N ASP A 423 16.74 -7.72 -22.69
CA ASP A 423 17.76 -6.82 -22.15
C ASP A 423 18.34 -5.93 -23.26
N LEU A 424 18.21 -4.62 -23.06
CA LEU A 424 18.69 -3.57 -23.98
C LEU A 424 20.03 -2.94 -23.55
N SER A 425 20.67 -3.43 -22.48
CA SER A 425 21.87 -2.82 -21.91
C SER A 425 23.01 -2.67 -22.93
N ALA A 426 23.22 -3.66 -23.79
CA ALA A 426 24.24 -3.60 -24.85
C ALA A 426 23.94 -2.55 -25.94
N LYS A 427 22.67 -2.16 -26.13
CA LYS A 427 22.26 -1.17 -27.14
C LYS A 427 22.29 0.27 -26.62
N HIS A 428 22.26 0.47 -25.30
CA HIS A 428 22.21 1.79 -24.66
C HIS A 428 23.29 1.98 -23.58
N PRO A 429 24.59 1.84 -23.89
CA PRO A 429 25.66 1.83 -22.89
C PRO A 429 25.79 3.16 -22.13
N GLU A 430 25.52 4.30 -22.75
CA GLU A 430 25.59 5.62 -22.11
C GLU A 430 24.46 5.77 -21.05
N LEU A 431 23.24 5.37 -21.40
CA LEU A 431 22.10 5.38 -20.46
C LEU A 431 22.35 4.41 -19.29
N CYS A 432 22.91 3.22 -19.58
CA CYS A 432 23.30 2.26 -18.54
C CYS A 432 24.33 2.86 -17.58
N SER A 433 25.36 3.53 -18.11
CA SER A 433 26.37 4.19 -17.29
C SER A 433 25.79 5.27 -16.39
N GLU A 434 24.91 6.13 -16.94
CA GLU A 434 24.25 7.20 -16.20
C GLU A 434 23.35 6.66 -15.08
N LEU A 435 22.41 5.75 -15.41
CA LEU A 435 21.46 5.22 -14.46
C LEU A 435 22.12 4.35 -13.40
N SER A 436 23.11 3.51 -13.76
CA SER A 436 23.89 2.71 -12.81
C SER A 436 24.61 3.61 -11.81
N LYS A 437 25.31 4.63 -12.30
CA LYS A 437 26.00 5.59 -11.42
C LYS A 437 24.99 6.22 -10.45
N LYS A 438 23.82 6.67 -10.94
CA LYS A 438 22.83 7.36 -10.12
C LYS A 438 22.24 6.47 -9.01
N VAL A 439 21.87 5.22 -9.31
CA VAL A 439 21.31 4.32 -8.30
C VAL A 439 22.36 3.84 -7.30
N ILE A 440 23.60 3.63 -7.74
CA ILE A 440 24.72 3.26 -6.87
C ILE A 440 25.08 4.42 -5.93
N ASP A 441 25.19 5.65 -6.45
CA ASP A 441 25.45 6.86 -5.65
C ASP A 441 24.33 7.07 -4.62
N TRP A 442 23.05 6.94 -5.04
CA TRP A 442 21.89 7.01 -4.12
C TRP A 442 22.01 5.97 -3.01
N TYR A 443 22.26 4.71 -3.34
CA TYR A 443 22.39 3.62 -2.37
C TYR A 443 23.46 3.91 -1.32
N PHE A 444 24.66 4.31 -1.71
CA PHE A 444 25.73 4.60 -0.75
C PHE A 444 25.52 5.89 0.04
N THR A 445 24.80 6.86 -0.51
CA THR A 445 24.56 8.16 0.13
C THR A 445 23.37 8.11 1.09
N LYS A 446 22.29 7.43 0.72
CA LYS A 446 21.02 7.43 1.47
C LYS A 446 20.87 6.23 2.41
N ARG A 447 21.67 5.20 2.25
CA ARG A 447 21.59 4.00 3.07
C ARG A 447 21.83 4.30 4.53
N LYS A 448 20.79 4.10 5.37
CA LYS A 448 20.96 4.06 6.82
C LYS A 448 21.52 2.69 7.20
N VAL A 449 22.66 2.67 7.88
CA VAL A 449 23.27 1.46 8.41
C VAL A 449 22.91 1.34 9.87
N ARG A 450 22.58 0.13 10.34
CA ARG A 450 22.35 -0.16 11.75
C ARG A 450 23.57 0.34 12.56
N THR A 451 23.37 1.27 13.45
CA THR A 451 24.37 1.61 14.49
C THR A 451 24.34 0.50 15.53
N LYS A 452 25.51 -0.05 15.87
CA LYS A 452 25.68 -1.10 16.86
C LYS A 452 25.26 -0.62 18.24
#